data_6b558c4371fc0c083876238f2114e931
#
_entry.id   6b558c4371fc0c083876238f2114e931
#
_cell.length_a   1.000
_cell.length_b   1.000
_cell.length_c   1.000
_cell.angle_alpha   90.00
_cell.angle_beta   90.00
_cell.angle_gamma   90.00
#
_symmetry.space_group_name_H-M   'P 1'
#
loop_
_entity.id
_entity.type
_entity.pdbx_description
1 polymer ?
#
loop_
_entity_poly.entity_id
_entity_poly.type
_entity_poly.pdbx_seq_one_letter_code
_entity_poly.pdbx_strand_id
1 'polypeptide(L)'
;SALRQFDEIYVDKTELIYDLASQKSKYFFVRPRRFGKSLLISTFESLFKYGLKELRGLAIEGLYKNETKYLVVKLDFSEAKYFSSPEEFSERLASLIVRNFSRVGFSYVPGSAESIFYQWSEWLKTLDSNSLVVLVDEYDSPLTYCLGQEELFAAVRDCLLYTSDAADDLI
;
A
#
# COMPACT_ATOMS: atom_id res chain seq x y z
N SER A 1 -14.65 10.15 -9.32
CA SER A 1 -13.36 10.70 -8.92
C SER A 1 -13.36 12.22 -9.13
N ALA A 2 -12.50 12.95 -8.42
CA ALA A 2 -12.39 14.41 -8.54
C ALA A 2 -12.18 14.87 -10.00
N LEU A 3 -11.37 14.17 -10.77
CA LEU A 3 -11.11 14.47 -12.20
C LEU A 3 -12.41 14.56 -13.03
N ARG A 4 -13.37 13.66 -12.81
CA ARG A 4 -14.64 13.67 -13.54
C ARG A 4 -15.59 14.78 -13.07
N GLN A 5 -15.44 15.25 -11.84
CA GLN A 5 -16.26 16.38 -11.31
C GLN A 5 -15.79 17.73 -11.86
N PHE A 6 -14.51 17.84 -12.27
CA PHE A 6 -13.92 19.08 -12.78
C PHE A 6 -13.75 19.10 -14.30
N ASP A 7 -14.42 18.19 -15.02
CA ASP A 7 -14.38 18.10 -16.49
C ASP A 7 -12.97 17.92 -17.07
N GLU A 8 -12.07 17.31 -16.27
CA GLU A 8 -10.71 17.02 -16.69
C GLU A 8 -10.67 15.81 -17.63
N ILE A 9 -9.76 15.83 -18.60
CA ILE A 9 -9.57 14.74 -19.55
C ILE A 9 -8.99 13.53 -18.82
N TYR A 10 -9.77 12.44 -18.75
CA TYR A 10 -9.32 11.16 -18.26
C TYR A 10 -9.05 10.22 -19.44
N VAL A 11 -7.77 9.89 -19.68
CA VAL A 11 -7.41 8.86 -20.66
C VAL A 11 -7.68 7.50 -20.05
N ASP A 12 -8.71 6.81 -20.57
CA ASP A 12 -9.13 5.52 -20.06
C ASP A 12 -8.09 4.43 -20.38
N LYS A 13 -7.49 3.87 -19.33
CA LYS A 13 -6.58 2.72 -19.37
C LYS A 13 -7.03 1.66 -18.35
N THR A 14 -8.32 1.64 -18.01
CA THR A 14 -8.83 0.78 -16.95
C THR A 14 -8.88 -0.70 -17.34
N GLU A 15 -8.72 -1.05 -18.60
CA GLU A 15 -8.44 -2.44 -19.02
C GLU A 15 -7.16 -2.98 -18.39
N LEU A 16 -6.08 -2.18 -18.38
CA LEU A 16 -4.82 -2.56 -17.74
C LEU A 16 -4.96 -2.68 -16.22
N ILE A 17 -5.84 -1.87 -15.62
CA ILE A 17 -6.16 -1.97 -14.20
C ILE A 17 -6.88 -3.28 -13.91
N TYR A 18 -7.79 -3.69 -14.79
CA TYR A 18 -8.47 -4.97 -14.69
C TYR A 18 -7.48 -6.14 -14.76
N ASP A 19 -6.57 -6.13 -15.71
CA ASP A 19 -5.57 -7.18 -15.87
C ASP A 19 -4.73 -7.37 -14.60
N LEU A 20 -4.29 -6.26 -13.99
CA LEU A 20 -3.53 -6.28 -12.75
C LEU A 20 -4.39 -6.69 -11.55
N ALA A 21 -5.61 -6.17 -11.43
CA ALA A 21 -6.51 -6.48 -10.32
C ALA A 21 -7.01 -7.93 -10.33
N SER A 22 -7.04 -8.56 -11.51
CA SER A 22 -7.50 -9.94 -11.68
C SER A 22 -6.44 -10.97 -11.29
N GLN A 23 -5.18 -10.58 -11.31
CA GLN A 23 -4.06 -11.42 -10.93
C GLN A 23 -3.72 -11.14 -9.46
N LYS A 24 -3.91 -12.12 -8.61
CA LYS A 24 -3.54 -12.05 -7.20
C LYS A 24 -2.02 -12.16 -7.08
N SER A 25 -1.33 -11.03 -7.13
CA SER A 25 0.12 -10.97 -7.14
C SER A 25 0.64 -9.64 -6.61
N LYS A 26 1.94 -9.56 -6.36
CA LYS A 26 2.63 -8.32 -6.01
C LYS A 26 3.09 -7.62 -7.28
N TYR A 27 2.89 -6.31 -7.29
CA TYR A 27 3.30 -5.47 -8.41
C TYR A 27 4.17 -4.32 -7.94
N PHE A 28 5.30 -4.17 -8.58
CA PHE A 28 6.18 -3.03 -8.43
C PHE A 28 6.05 -2.13 -9.66
N PHE A 29 5.57 -0.89 -9.44
CA PHE A 29 5.48 0.10 -10.51
C PHE A 29 6.62 1.09 -10.43
N VAL A 30 7.59 0.95 -11.33
CA VAL A 30 8.68 1.90 -11.49
C VAL A 30 8.37 2.84 -12.64
N ARG A 31 8.13 4.11 -12.32
CA ARG A 31 7.92 5.18 -13.30
C ARG A 31 8.53 6.47 -12.82
N PRO A 32 8.96 7.36 -13.73
CA PRO A 32 9.41 8.70 -13.36
C PRO A 32 8.36 9.46 -12.55
N ARG A 33 8.79 10.48 -11.81
CA ARG A 33 7.87 11.38 -11.10
C ARG A 33 6.90 12.04 -12.09
N ARG A 34 5.67 12.32 -11.65
CA ARG A 34 4.57 12.92 -12.43
C ARG A 34 3.99 12.04 -13.56
N PHE A 35 4.29 10.76 -13.59
CA PHE A 35 3.72 9.78 -14.54
C PHE A 35 2.50 9.04 -13.99
N GLY A 36 1.73 9.66 -13.10
CA GLY A 36 0.42 9.16 -12.67
C GLY A 36 0.45 7.99 -11.67
N LYS A 37 1.58 7.72 -10.96
CA LYS A 37 1.65 6.65 -9.95
C LYS A 37 0.57 6.78 -8.88
N SER A 38 0.46 7.95 -8.25
CA SER A 38 -0.54 8.17 -7.19
C SER A 38 -1.97 8.14 -7.71
N LEU A 39 -2.21 8.52 -8.97
CA LEU A 39 -3.52 8.35 -9.62
C LEU A 39 -3.84 6.87 -9.80
N LEU A 40 -2.87 6.06 -10.25
CA LEU A 40 -3.03 4.61 -10.38
C LEU A 40 -3.38 3.97 -9.04
N ILE A 41 -2.63 4.29 -7.97
CA ILE A 41 -2.89 3.81 -6.61
C ILE A 41 -4.29 4.22 -6.15
N SER A 42 -4.70 5.47 -6.36
CA SER A 42 -6.04 5.95 -6.01
C SER A 42 -7.15 5.25 -6.79
N THR A 43 -6.88 4.86 -8.04
CA THR A 43 -7.83 4.11 -8.86
C THR A 43 -7.98 2.68 -8.34
N PHE A 44 -6.89 2.00 -7.96
CA PHE A 44 -6.96 0.70 -7.30
C PHE A 44 -7.68 0.79 -5.94
N GLU A 45 -7.37 1.81 -5.14
CA GLU A 45 -8.06 2.02 -3.87
C GLU A 45 -9.57 2.16 -4.06
N SER A 46 -9.99 2.95 -5.04
CA SER A 46 -11.41 3.12 -5.38
C SER A 46 -12.05 1.81 -5.83
N LEU A 47 -11.36 1.06 -6.73
CA LEU A 47 -11.84 -0.21 -7.25
C LEU A 47 -12.06 -1.24 -6.14
N PHE A 48 -11.06 -1.45 -5.28
CA PHE A 48 -11.13 -2.47 -4.24
C PHE A 48 -12.02 -2.10 -3.05
N LYS A 49 -12.18 -0.79 -2.75
CA LYS A 49 -13.08 -0.32 -1.68
C LYS A 49 -14.54 -0.24 -2.11
N TYR A 50 -14.79 0.26 -3.32
CA TYR A 50 -16.12 0.67 -3.76
C TYR A 50 -16.61 -0.06 -5.01
N GLY A 51 -15.78 -0.97 -5.55
CA GLY A 51 -16.08 -1.64 -6.81
C GLY A 51 -16.15 -0.64 -7.97
N LEU A 52 -17.04 -0.89 -8.89
CA LEU A 52 -17.21 -0.06 -10.09
C LEU A 52 -17.94 1.27 -9.86
N LYS A 53 -18.32 1.60 -8.63
CA LYS A 53 -19.16 2.78 -8.34
C LYS A 53 -18.62 4.08 -8.93
N GLU A 54 -17.30 4.30 -8.84
CA GLU A 54 -16.63 5.49 -9.37
C GLU A 54 -16.03 5.30 -10.76
N LEU A 55 -16.06 4.08 -11.29
CA LEU A 55 -15.45 3.68 -12.57
C LEU A 55 -16.49 3.41 -13.66
N ARG A 56 -17.75 3.74 -13.43
CA ARG A 56 -18.83 3.58 -14.41
C ARG A 56 -18.57 4.39 -15.68
N GLY A 57 -18.89 3.80 -16.83
CA GLY A 57 -18.64 4.38 -18.15
C GLY A 57 -17.19 4.28 -18.62
N LEU A 58 -16.34 3.53 -17.90
CA LEU A 58 -14.98 3.23 -18.31
C LEU A 58 -14.88 1.77 -18.79
N ALA A 59 -13.82 1.46 -19.54
CA ALA A 59 -13.63 0.13 -20.16
C ALA A 59 -13.70 -1.03 -19.16
N ILE A 60 -13.24 -0.85 -17.94
CA ILE A 60 -13.29 -1.84 -16.86
C ILE A 60 -14.72 -2.28 -16.48
N GLU A 61 -15.75 -1.45 -16.74
CA GLU A 61 -17.13 -1.74 -16.33
C GLU A 61 -17.64 -3.05 -16.93
N GLY A 62 -17.27 -3.34 -18.18
CA GLY A 62 -17.63 -4.58 -18.85
C GLY A 62 -16.81 -5.81 -18.45
N LEU A 63 -15.65 -5.61 -17.83
CA LEU A 63 -14.66 -6.65 -17.55
C LEU A 63 -14.70 -7.10 -16.09
N TYR A 64 -14.77 -6.17 -15.14
CA TYR A 64 -14.67 -6.44 -13.71
C TYR A 64 -16.02 -6.89 -13.15
N LYS A 65 -16.11 -8.17 -12.81
CA LYS A 65 -17.32 -8.80 -12.23
C LYS A 65 -17.12 -9.25 -10.79
N ASN A 66 -16.02 -8.84 -10.17
CA ASN A 66 -15.69 -9.26 -8.83
C ASN A 66 -16.51 -8.47 -7.79
N GLU A 67 -17.30 -9.17 -6.98
CA GLU A 67 -18.09 -8.60 -5.88
C GLU A 67 -17.38 -8.74 -4.51
N THR A 68 -16.15 -9.25 -4.50
CA THR A 68 -15.38 -9.44 -3.28
C THR A 68 -15.11 -8.10 -2.62
N LYS A 69 -15.41 -8.02 -1.33
CA LYS A 69 -15.06 -6.87 -0.49
C LYS A 69 -13.68 -7.11 0.11
N TYR A 70 -12.77 -6.20 -0.16
CA TYR A 70 -11.43 -6.25 0.37
C TYR A 70 -11.26 -5.30 1.56
N LEU A 71 -10.42 -5.69 2.51
CA LEU A 71 -9.79 -4.76 3.42
C LEU A 71 -8.71 -4.02 2.62
N VAL A 72 -8.82 -2.69 2.50
CA VAL A 72 -7.88 -1.91 1.69
C VAL A 72 -7.11 -0.96 2.58
N VAL A 73 -5.81 -1.14 2.62
CA VAL A 73 -4.87 -0.28 3.35
C VAL A 73 -3.99 0.45 2.35
N LYS A 74 -3.91 1.78 2.49
CA LYS A 74 -2.97 2.59 1.74
C LYS A 74 -1.91 3.13 2.68
N LEU A 75 -0.64 2.92 2.31
CA LEU A 75 0.54 3.42 3.00
C LEU A 75 1.24 4.44 2.09
N ASP A 76 1.59 5.59 2.66
CA ASP A 76 2.44 6.58 2.00
C ASP A 76 3.78 6.62 2.75
N PHE A 77 4.82 6.06 2.14
CA PHE A 77 6.13 5.96 2.78
C PHE A 77 6.88 7.29 2.82
N SER A 78 6.39 8.31 2.13
CA SER A 78 6.91 9.66 2.31
C SER A 78 6.68 10.19 3.73
N GLU A 79 5.72 9.64 4.48
CA GLU A 79 5.46 9.98 5.87
C GLU A 79 6.50 9.38 6.84
N ALA A 80 7.21 8.34 6.43
CA ALA A 80 8.27 7.70 7.23
C ALA A 80 9.68 8.25 6.94
N LYS A 81 9.83 9.23 6.05
CA LYS A 81 11.11 9.93 5.82
C LYS A 81 11.44 10.90 6.98
N TYR A 82 12.66 11.49 6.98
CA TYR A 82 13.19 12.40 7.99
C TYR A 82 13.52 11.73 9.32
N PHE A 83 14.37 10.73 9.28
CA PHE A 83 14.91 10.00 10.43
C PHE A 83 16.44 10.15 10.46
N SER A 84 17.00 10.00 11.65
CA SER A 84 18.45 10.15 11.91
C SER A 84 19.11 8.81 12.23
N SER A 85 18.33 7.78 12.54
CA SER A 85 18.83 6.44 12.88
C SER A 85 17.86 5.35 12.38
N PRO A 86 18.33 4.09 12.29
CA PRO A 86 17.48 2.95 11.97
C PRO A 86 16.32 2.77 12.94
N GLU A 87 16.55 3.03 14.23
CA GLU A 87 15.53 2.91 15.28
C GLU A 87 14.42 3.92 15.06
N GLU A 88 14.76 5.18 14.78
CA GLU A 88 13.78 6.22 14.48
C GLU A 88 12.98 5.89 13.22
N PHE A 89 13.62 5.35 12.19
CA PHE A 89 12.90 4.87 11.01
C PHE A 89 11.93 3.74 11.35
N SER A 90 12.37 2.76 12.15
CA SER A 90 11.53 1.64 12.58
C SER A 90 10.31 2.11 13.37
N GLU A 91 10.47 3.07 14.28
CA GLU A 91 9.36 3.68 15.03
C GLU A 91 8.36 4.41 14.12
N ARG A 92 8.85 5.15 13.13
CA ARG A 92 8.00 5.85 12.16
C ARG A 92 7.21 4.86 11.31
N LEU A 93 7.88 3.81 10.81
CA LEU A 93 7.23 2.76 10.03
C LEU A 93 6.19 2.00 10.88
N ALA A 94 6.52 1.67 12.12
CA ALA A 94 5.60 1.05 13.06
C ALA A 94 4.36 1.94 13.30
N SER A 95 4.56 3.25 13.51
CA SER A 95 3.47 4.21 13.68
C SER A 95 2.59 4.30 12.43
N LEU A 96 3.19 4.26 11.24
CA LEU A 96 2.47 4.25 9.96
C LEU A 96 1.60 2.99 9.84
N ILE A 97 2.14 1.82 10.19
CA ILE A 97 1.43 0.54 10.19
C ILE A 97 0.25 0.59 11.16
N VAL A 98 0.50 0.92 12.44
CA VAL A 98 -0.56 0.97 13.46
C VAL A 98 -1.70 1.90 13.02
N ARG A 99 -1.38 3.11 12.57
CA ARG A 99 -2.38 4.11 12.18
C ARG A 99 -3.25 3.65 11.00
N ASN A 100 -2.68 2.99 10.00
CA ASN A 100 -3.43 2.63 8.81
C ASN A 100 -4.14 1.28 8.95
N PHE A 101 -3.51 0.30 9.57
CA PHE A 101 -4.12 -1.01 9.77
C PHE A 101 -5.17 -1.04 10.88
N SER A 102 -5.12 -0.13 11.85
CA SER A 102 -6.19 -0.02 12.85
C SER A 102 -7.56 0.32 12.24
N ARG A 103 -7.57 0.97 11.09
CA ARG A 103 -8.81 1.30 10.34
C ARG A 103 -9.50 0.07 9.75
N VAL A 104 -8.78 -1.03 9.63
CA VAL A 104 -9.26 -2.30 9.07
C VAL A 104 -9.26 -3.44 10.09
N GLY A 105 -9.09 -3.13 11.38
CA GLY A 105 -9.28 -4.06 12.47
C GLY A 105 -8.03 -4.48 13.23
N PHE A 106 -6.84 -4.03 12.85
CA PHE A 106 -5.64 -4.27 13.64
C PHE A 106 -5.69 -3.49 14.95
N SER A 107 -5.43 -4.15 16.08
CA SER A 107 -5.38 -3.54 17.40
C SER A 107 -4.02 -3.78 18.04
N TYR A 108 -3.19 -2.74 18.07
CA TYR A 108 -1.91 -2.78 18.77
C TYR A 108 -2.11 -2.71 20.29
N VAL A 109 -1.41 -3.56 21.03
CA VAL A 109 -1.41 -3.60 22.51
C VAL A 109 -0.10 -2.99 23.02
N PRO A 110 -0.12 -1.74 23.53
CA PRO A 110 1.07 -1.10 24.12
C PRO A 110 1.53 -1.83 25.38
N GLY A 111 2.86 -1.88 25.58
CA GLY A 111 3.44 -2.51 26.78
C GLY A 111 3.52 -4.04 26.73
N SER A 112 3.12 -4.66 25.63
CA SER A 112 3.44 -6.06 25.35
C SER A 112 4.95 -6.27 25.21
N ALA A 113 5.44 -7.46 25.55
CA ALA A 113 6.82 -7.86 25.27
C ALA A 113 7.06 -8.04 23.76
N GLU A 114 6.00 -8.16 22.98
CA GLU A 114 6.03 -8.37 21.53
C GLU A 114 6.11 -7.04 20.79
N SER A 115 6.96 -6.99 19.77
CA SER A 115 7.08 -5.81 18.92
C SER A 115 5.79 -5.54 18.14
N ILE A 116 5.61 -4.29 17.69
CA ILE A 116 4.49 -3.89 16.83
C ILE A 116 4.45 -4.76 15.55
N PHE A 117 5.61 -5.01 14.94
CA PHE A 117 5.70 -5.82 13.72
C PHE A 117 5.29 -7.27 13.96
N TYR A 118 5.66 -7.83 15.12
CA TYR A 118 5.21 -9.19 15.47
C TYR A 118 3.70 -9.25 15.66
N GLN A 119 3.13 -8.35 16.46
CA GLN A 119 1.67 -8.29 16.66
C GLN A 119 0.92 -8.07 15.35
N TRP A 120 1.47 -7.24 14.46
CA TRP A 120 0.90 -7.00 13.14
C TRP A 120 0.97 -8.27 12.26
N SER A 121 2.09 -8.98 12.22
CA SER A 121 2.22 -10.22 11.45
C SER A 121 1.26 -11.31 11.96
N GLU A 122 1.12 -11.46 13.28
CA GLU A 122 0.16 -12.42 13.86
C GLU A 122 -1.29 -12.04 13.52
N TRP A 123 -1.64 -10.75 13.57
CA TRP A 123 -2.96 -10.30 13.15
C TRP A 123 -3.20 -10.58 11.65
N LEU A 124 -2.22 -10.35 10.80
CA LEU A 124 -2.34 -10.67 9.39
C LEU A 124 -2.71 -12.14 9.16
N LYS A 125 -2.14 -13.08 9.91
CA LYS A 125 -2.44 -14.52 9.82
C LYS A 125 -3.89 -14.88 10.20
N THR A 126 -4.60 -13.97 10.87
CA THR A 126 -6.01 -14.17 11.21
C THR A 126 -6.96 -13.81 10.07
N LEU A 127 -6.47 -13.17 9.03
CA LEU A 127 -7.28 -12.75 7.89
C LEU A 127 -7.53 -13.91 6.92
N ASP A 128 -8.69 -13.86 6.28
CA ASP A 128 -8.97 -14.78 5.19
C ASP A 128 -8.02 -14.55 4.01
N SER A 129 -7.59 -15.64 3.38
CA SER A 129 -6.73 -15.56 2.20
C SER A 129 -7.34 -14.65 1.13
N ASN A 130 -6.52 -13.77 0.58
CA ASN A 130 -6.92 -12.81 -0.45
C ASN A 130 -8.02 -11.82 -0.03
N SER A 131 -8.15 -11.51 1.24
CA SER A 131 -9.10 -10.51 1.75
C SER A 131 -8.49 -9.11 1.91
N LEU A 132 -7.16 -9.01 1.92
CA LEU A 132 -6.42 -7.77 2.14
C LEU A 132 -5.75 -7.26 0.85
N VAL A 133 -5.86 -5.97 0.61
CA VAL A 133 -5.12 -5.25 -0.43
C VAL A 133 -4.29 -4.16 0.22
N VAL A 134 -2.99 -4.21 0.06
CA VAL A 134 -2.07 -3.18 0.54
C VAL A 134 -1.54 -2.39 -0.65
N LEU A 135 -1.79 -1.09 -0.63
CA LEU A 135 -1.33 -0.14 -1.65
C LEU A 135 -0.25 0.75 -1.04
N VAL A 136 0.95 0.71 -1.59
CA VAL A 136 2.09 1.50 -1.09
C VAL A 136 2.48 2.56 -2.11
N ASP A 137 2.42 3.83 -1.69
CA ASP A 137 2.93 4.97 -2.46
C ASP A 137 4.28 5.40 -1.91
N GLU A 138 5.14 5.96 -2.78
CA GLU A 138 6.45 6.51 -2.44
C GLU A 138 7.37 5.50 -1.69
N TYR A 139 7.31 4.21 -2.07
CA TYR A 139 8.07 3.13 -1.43
C TYR A 139 9.58 3.40 -1.35
N ASP A 140 10.14 4.10 -2.34
CA ASP A 140 11.54 4.47 -2.44
C ASP A 140 11.90 5.71 -1.60
N SER A 141 10.93 6.42 -1.04
CA SER A 141 11.15 7.69 -0.33
C SER A 141 12.10 7.57 0.85
N PRO A 142 12.00 6.57 1.77
CA PRO A 142 12.95 6.40 2.86
C PRO A 142 14.37 6.11 2.37
N LEU A 143 14.51 5.24 1.36
CA LEU A 143 15.81 4.88 0.78
C LEU A 143 16.45 6.08 0.07
N THR A 144 15.66 6.85 -0.67
CA THR A 144 16.13 8.06 -1.33
C THR A 144 16.61 9.11 -0.33
N TYR A 145 15.97 9.18 0.85
CA TYR A 145 16.35 10.12 1.91
C TYR A 145 17.72 9.81 2.52
N CYS A 146 18.08 8.54 2.67
CA CYS A 146 19.36 8.13 3.24
C CYS A 146 20.46 7.81 2.20
N LEU A 147 20.29 8.22 0.94
CA LEU A 147 21.31 8.08 -0.09
C LEU A 147 22.62 8.78 0.35
N GLY A 148 23.73 8.05 0.22
CA GLY A 148 25.07 8.51 0.64
C GLY A 148 25.41 8.20 2.10
N GLN A 149 24.50 7.57 2.85
CA GLN A 149 24.71 7.08 4.23
C GLN A 149 24.61 5.55 4.20
N GLU A 150 25.69 4.85 3.85
CA GLU A 150 25.69 3.43 3.52
C GLU A 150 25.10 2.53 4.62
N GLU A 151 25.51 2.75 5.89
CA GLU A 151 25.02 1.95 7.02
C GLU A 151 23.51 2.16 7.25
N LEU A 152 23.07 3.42 7.22
CA LEU A 152 21.66 3.77 7.40
C LEU A 152 20.82 3.24 6.24
N PHE A 153 21.31 3.36 5.01
CA PHE A 153 20.64 2.83 3.83
C PHE A 153 20.46 1.31 3.92
N ALA A 154 21.51 0.58 4.33
CA ALA A 154 21.44 -0.88 4.48
C ALA A 154 20.41 -1.27 5.54
N ALA A 155 20.42 -0.63 6.70
CA ALA A 155 19.47 -0.89 7.79
C ALA A 155 18.01 -0.60 7.38
N VAL A 156 17.77 0.51 6.69
CA VAL A 156 16.43 0.88 6.17
C VAL A 156 15.94 -0.11 5.14
N ARG A 157 16.81 -0.50 4.19
CA ARG A 157 16.50 -1.53 3.20
C ARG A 157 16.09 -2.84 3.86
N ASP A 158 16.87 -3.31 4.84
CA ASP A 158 16.63 -4.59 5.52
C ASP A 158 15.32 -4.55 6.33
N CYS A 159 15.01 -3.41 6.96
CA CYS A 159 13.73 -3.19 7.63
C CYS A 159 12.54 -3.25 6.66
N LEU A 160 12.66 -2.63 5.49
CA LEU A 160 11.61 -2.66 4.46
C LEU A 160 11.42 -4.08 3.89
N LEU A 161 12.50 -4.82 3.67
CA LEU A 161 12.43 -6.22 3.22
C LEU A 161 11.72 -7.09 4.25
N TYR A 162 12.11 -7.00 5.52
CA TYR A 162 11.45 -7.74 6.60
C TYR A 162 9.94 -7.47 6.67
N THR A 163 9.54 -6.20 6.53
CA THR A 163 8.13 -5.80 6.53
C THR A 163 7.39 -6.36 5.30
N SER A 164 8.06 -6.42 4.15
CA SER A 164 7.51 -7.01 2.93
C SER A 164 7.32 -8.53 3.09
N ASP A 165 8.33 -9.23 3.60
CA ASP A 165 8.29 -10.68 3.79
C ASP A 165 7.20 -11.09 4.79
N ALA A 166 7.01 -10.33 5.87
CA ALA A 166 5.91 -10.57 6.81
C ALA A 166 4.52 -10.47 6.16
N ALA A 167 4.39 -9.68 5.07
CA ALA A 167 3.16 -9.61 4.29
C ALA A 167 3.06 -10.74 3.24
N ASP A 168 4.18 -11.41 2.91
CA ASP A 168 4.26 -12.44 1.87
C ASP A 168 3.65 -13.77 2.30
N ASP A 169 3.71 -14.10 3.59
CA ASP A 169 3.13 -15.32 4.15
C ASP A 169 1.59 -15.37 4.01
N LEU A 170 0.98 -14.31 3.45
CA LEU A 170 -0.48 -14.14 3.34
C LEU A 170 -1.03 -14.23 1.90
N ILE A 171 -0.15 -14.32 0.90
CA ILE A 171 -0.57 -14.31 -0.52
C ILE A 171 -0.58 -15.72 -1.10
#